data_d1bed8281d4a3af3c5240bbb2050b081
#
_entry.id   d1bed8281d4a3af3c5240bbb2050b081
#
_cell.length_a   1.000
_cell.length_b   1.000
_cell.length_c   1.000
_cell.angle_alpha   90.00
_cell.angle_beta   90.00
_cell.angle_gamma   90.00
#
_symmetry.space_group_name_H-M   'P 1'
#
loop_
_entity.id
_entity.type
_entity.pdbx_description
1 polymer ?
#
loop_
_entity_poly.entity_id
_entity_poly.type
_entity_poly.pdbx_seq_one_letter_code
_entity_poly.pdbx_strand_id
1 'polypeptide(L)'
;MRSMLVVALASLIVACGGDAQKGSAAQREGNRIATSTGFNGAAAYNYAKAQVDFGPRVPGTLAAKRAGDWIISQMRARADTVIVQSFTYTTADGKKLPLRNILARFRPDLKERILYLTHWDSRPISESAATEAERKMPVPGANDGASGVGMFVALADVLRKKKPDVGVDLLFTDGEDYGQFGPPEVDVLIGAKYFATHLPSPDYKPLYGVLWDMIGDKDLRIPYEMNSFQQAPEVVARVWQVASDLGHADVFVQESGGEITDDHTPLLKAGLRVIDVIDLTYPPHHTPQDTMDKISAKSLATVGDVATALVTRQ
;
A
#
# COMPACT_ATOMS: atom_id res chain seq x y z
N MET A 1 -76.96 -46.01 -26.35
CA MET A 1 -76.35 -47.21 -25.88
C MET A 1 -74.94 -47.28 -26.48
N ARG A 2 -73.94 -46.78 -25.80
CA ARG A 2 -72.50 -46.99 -26.11
C ARG A 2 -71.72 -46.88 -24.81
N SER A 3 -71.19 -48.05 -24.41
CA SER A 3 -70.35 -48.21 -23.22
C SER A 3 -69.03 -47.50 -23.43
N MET A 4 -68.58 -46.62 -22.49
CA MET A 4 -67.26 -46.10 -22.45
C MET A 4 -66.45 -46.81 -21.38
N LEU A 5 -65.39 -47.46 -21.82
CA LEU A 5 -64.42 -48.21 -21.02
C LEU A 5 -63.45 -47.13 -20.44
N VAL A 6 -63.33 -47.10 -19.12
CA VAL A 6 -62.35 -46.23 -18.44
C VAL A 6 -61.12 -47.13 -18.14
N VAL A 7 -60.01 -46.77 -18.79
CA VAL A 7 -58.67 -47.32 -18.52
C VAL A 7 -57.98 -46.48 -17.46
N ALA A 8 -57.72 -47.04 -16.30
CA ALA A 8 -56.91 -46.39 -15.25
C ALA A 8 -55.46 -46.68 -15.53
N LEU A 9 -54.71 -45.60 -15.76
CA LEU A 9 -53.24 -45.61 -15.89
C LEU A 9 -52.61 -45.36 -14.51
N ALA A 10 -51.99 -46.43 -13.97
CA ALA A 10 -51.19 -46.27 -12.74
C ALA A 10 -49.78 -45.69 -13.07
N SER A 11 -49.52 -44.48 -12.61
CA SER A 11 -48.19 -43.88 -12.72
C SER A 11 -47.32 -44.30 -11.55
N LEU A 12 -46.30 -45.10 -11.81
CA LEU A 12 -45.19 -45.34 -10.88
C LEU A 12 -44.36 -44.07 -10.75
N ILE A 13 -44.34 -43.47 -9.55
CA ILE A 13 -43.38 -42.42 -9.20
C ILE A 13 -42.13 -43.12 -8.66
N VAL A 14 -41.06 -43.14 -9.46
CA VAL A 14 -39.71 -43.50 -9.00
C VAL A 14 -39.13 -42.27 -8.31
N ALA A 15 -39.01 -42.31 -6.99
CA ALA A 15 -38.28 -41.34 -6.20
C ALA A 15 -36.76 -41.58 -6.35
N CYS A 16 -36.08 -40.86 -7.21
CA CYS A 16 -34.62 -40.75 -7.17
C CYS A 16 -34.25 -39.77 -6.05
N GLY A 17 -33.75 -40.30 -4.93
CA GLY A 17 -33.15 -39.49 -3.86
C GLY A 17 -31.90 -38.81 -4.36
N GLY A 18 -31.92 -37.48 -4.33
CA GLY A 18 -30.76 -36.67 -4.67
C GLY A 18 -29.82 -36.51 -3.47
N ASP A 19 -28.77 -37.31 -3.43
CA ASP A 19 -27.55 -37.02 -2.64
C ASP A 19 -26.54 -36.26 -3.51
N ALA A 20 -26.82 -35.00 -3.78
CA ALA A 20 -25.91 -34.15 -4.52
C ALA A 20 -26.01 -32.68 -4.02
N GLN A 21 -25.51 -32.40 -2.83
CA GLN A 21 -25.15 -31.01 -2.46
C GLN A 21 -24.44 -30.86 -1.10
N LYS A 22 -23.74 -31.88 -0.62
CA LYS A 22 -22.87 -31.76 0.56
C LYS A 22 -21.36 -31.76 0.24
N GLY A 23 -20.97 -31.84 -1.05
CA GLY A 23 -19.56 -31.91 -1.45
C GLY A 23 -18.88 -30.55 -1.74
N SER A 24 -19.62 -29.43 -1.85
CA SER A 24 -19.03 -28.22 -2.37
C SER A 24 -18.47 -27.23 -1.31
N ALA A 25 -18.91 -27.31 -0.07
CA ALA A 25 -18.40 -26.48 1.01
C ALA A 25 -17.09 -27.02 1.61
N ALA A 26 -17.04 -28.33 1.88
CA ALA A 26 -15.85 -29.00 2.44
C ALA A 26 -14.67 -29.05 1.44
N GLN A 27 -14.91 -29.09 0.12
CA GLN A 27 -13.84 -29.00 -0.90
C GLN A 27 -13.28 -27.58 -1.10
N ARG A 28 -13.99 -26.52 -0.71
CA ARG A 28 -13.48 -25.15 -0.74
C ARG A 28 -12.63 -24.80 0.48
N GLU A 29 -12.80 -25.48 1.60
CA GLU A 29 -11.93 -25.32 2.77
C GLU A 29 -10.58 -26.05 2.65
N GLY A 30 -10.50 -27.09 1.82
CA GLY A 30 -9.29 -27.92 1.66
C GLY A 30 -8.16 -27.32 0.83
N ASN A 31 -8.34 -26.17 0.16
CA ASN A 31 -7.34 -25.57 -0.71
C ASN A 31 -6.80 -24.23 -0.19
N ARG A 32 -7.00 -23.92 1.08
CA ARG A 32 -6.24 -22.86 1.76
C ARG A 32 -4.84 -23.39 2.08
N ILE A 33 -3.96 -23.41 1.10
CA ILE A 33 -2.53 -23.45 1.37
C ILE A 33 -2.18 -22.04 1.89
N ALA A 34 -2.30 -21.85 3.18
CA ALA A 34 -1.69 -20.71 3.87
C ALA A 34 -0.17 -20.92 3.83
N THR A 35 0.42 -20.74 2.66
CA THR A 35 1.87 -20.65 2.55
C THR A 35 2.25 -19.31 3.18
N SER A 36 2.81 -19.37 4.39
CA SER A 36 3.40 -18.21 5.05
C SER A 36 4.30 -17.47 4.06
N THR A 37 4.05 -16.17 3.84
CA THR A 37 4.88 -15.33 2.98
C THR A 37 6.26 -15.09 3.60
N GLY A 38 6.39 -15.36 4.91
CA GLY A 38 7.57 -15.04 5.71
C GLY A 38 7.62 -13.57 6.16
N PHE A 39 6.56 -12.78 5.86
CA PHE A 39 6.46 -11.41 6.35
C PHE A 39 6.23 -11.36 7.87
N ASN A 40 6.81 -10.36 8.53
CA ASN A 40 6.72 -10.19 9.98
C ASN A 40 6.10 -8.83 10.34
N GLY A 41 4.79 -8.82 10.61
CA GLY A 41 4.06 -7.61 10.99
C GLY A 41 4.54 -6.97 12.30
N ALA A 42 5.01 -7.75 13.26
CA ALA A 42 5.58 -7.21 14.49
C ALA A 42 6.90 -6.48 14.23
N ALA A 43 7.73 -6.98 13.31
CA ALA A 43 8.92 -6.26 12.86
C ALA A 43 8.55 -4.97 12.13
N ALA A 44 7.55 -4.99 11.24
CA ALA A 44 7.05 -3.82 10.54
C ALA A 44 6.57 -2.74 11.53
N TYR A 45 5.80 -3.12 12.54
CA TYR A 45 5.36 -2.22 13.61
C TYR A 45 6.54 -1.58 14.35
N ASN A 46 7.56 -2.36 14.70
CA ASN A 46 8.74 -1.85 15.38
C ASN A 46 9.56 -0.91 14.48
N TYR A 47 9.61 -1.15 13.16
CA TYR A 47 10.26 -0.24 12.22
C TYR A 47 9.47 1.06 12.02
N ALA A 48 8.15 1.02 12.00
CA ALA A 48 7.31 2.22 12.02
C ALA A 48 7.55 3.02 13.30
N LYS A 49 7.55 2.34 14.46
CA LYS A 49 7.86 2.97 15.75
C LYS A 49 9.23 3.66 15.76
N ALA A 50 10.25 3.02 15.24
CA ALA A 50 11.59 3.58 15.18
C ALA A 50 11.64 4.91 14.41
N GLN A 51 10.79 5.10 13.39
CA GLN A 51 10.65 6.38 12.69
C GLN A 51 9.91 7.40 13.54
N VAL A 52 8.77 7.03 14.15
CA VAL A 52 7.97 7.93 14.98
C VAL A 52 8.77 8.42 16.19
N ASP A 53 9.69 7.61 16.71
CA ASP A 53 10.58 7.98 17.82
C ASP A 53 11.57 9.12 17.47
N PHE A 54 11.79 9.43 16.18
CA PHE A 54 12.55 10.64 15.77
C PHE A 54 11.74 11.94 15.93
N GLY A 55 10.43 11.84 16.14
CA GLY A 55 9.45 12.93 16.10
C GLY A 55 8.87 13.14 14.71
N PRO A 56 7.99 14.13 14.54
CA PRO A 56 7.40 14.48 13.25
C PRO A 56 8.47 14.72 12.18
N ARG A 57 8.39 13.97 11.08
CA ARG A 57 9.39 13.97 10.00
C ARG A 57 9.12 15.09 8.99
N VAL A 58 8.73 16.27 9.49
CA VAL A 58 8.44 17.43 8.64
C VAL A 58 9.67 17.80 7.81
N PRO A 59 9.54 17.93 6.48
CA PRO A 59 10.61 18.29 5.58
C PRO A 59 11.45 19.50 6.05
N GLY A 60 12.77 19.37 6.00
CA GLY A 60 13.71 20.40 6.44
C GLY A 60 14.02 20.39 7.95
N THR A 61 13.42 19.53 8.75
CA THR A 61 13.70 19.39 10.19
C THR A 61 14.84 18.40 10.48
N LEU A 62 15.37 18.46 11.71
CA LEU A 62 16.37 17.50 12.17
C LEU A 62 15.76 16.09 12.32
N ALA A 63 14.47 15.98 12.69
CA ALA A 63 13.75 14.73 12.77
C ALA A 63 13.67 14.05 11.39
N ALA A 64 13.26 14.79 10.35
CA ALA A 64 13.27 14.32 8.97
C ALA A 64 14.67 13.89 8.53
N LYS A 65 15.70 14.70 8.82
CA LYS A 65 17.08 14.32 8.47
C LYS A 65 17.48 12.99 9.09
N ARG A 66 17.24 12.80 10.39
CA ARG A 66 17.58 11.57 11.13
C ARG A 66 16.80 10.36 10.63
N ALA A 67 15.50 10.51 10.41
CA ALA A 67 14.66 9.45 9.87
C ALA A 67 15.12 8.99 8.49
N GLY A 68 15.37 9.91 7.56
CA GLY A 68 15.86 9.56 6.24
C GLY A 68 17.27 8.94 6.28
N ASP A 69 18.18 9.40 7.17
CA ASP A 69 19.50 8.75 7.35
C ASP A 69 19.32 7.30 7.87
N TRP A 70 18.36 7.09 8.76
CA TRP A 70 18.01 5.77 9.27
C TRP A 70 17.44 4.88 8.14
N ILE A 71 16.47 5.36 7.34
CA ILE A 71 15.93 4.61 6.19
C ILE A 71 17.04 4.19 5.23
N ILE A 72 17.93 5.12 4.87
CA ILE A 72 19.08 4.82 4.00
C ILE A 72 19.95 3.72 4.61
N SER A 73 20.25 3.79 5.91
CA SER A 73 21.01 2.78 6.62
C SER A 73 20.33 1.40 6.60
N GLN A 74 19.00 1.37 6.86
CA GLN A 74 18.22 0.13 6.83
C GLN A 74 18.23 -0.51 5.44
N MET A 75 18.06 0.31 4.40
CA MET A 75 18.05 -0.19 3.02
C MET A 75 19.42 -0.63 2.55
N ARG A 76 20.49 0.10 2.88
CA ARG A 76 21.87 -0.32 2.55
C ARG A 76 22.28 -1.66 3.18
N ALA A 77 21.68 -2.00 4.31
CA ALA A 77 21.92 -3.30 4.96
C ALA A 77 21.16 -4.47 4.31
N ARG A 78 20.19 -4.19 3.42
CA ARG A 78 19.24 -5.19 2.90
C ARG A 78 19.18 -5.29 1.39
N ALA A 79 19.16 -4.15 0.69
CA ALA A 79 19.03 -4.09 -0.76
C ALA A 79 20.37 -4.30 -1.48
N ASP A 80 20.29 -4.72 -2.74
CA ASP A 80 21.48 -4.87 -3.58
C ASP A 80 22.08 -3.50 -3.97
N THR A 81 21.22 -2.47 -4.12
CA THR A 81 21.63 -1.08 -4.45
C THR A 81 20.67 -0.07 -3.79
N VAL A 82 21.21 1.06 -3.35
CA VAL A 82 20.42 2.19 -2.84
C VAL A 82 20.83 3.47 -3.56
N ILE A 83 19.88 4.10 -4.22
CA ILE A 83 20.04 5.40 -4.88
C ILE A 83 19.35 6.45 -4.01
N VAL A 84 20.04 7.55 -3.71
CA VAL A 84 19.46 8.70 -3.00
C VAL A 84 19.37 9.86 -3.97
N GLN A 85 18.16 10.27 -4.30
CA GLN A 85 17.88 11.44 -5.13
C GLN A 85 17.75 12.66 -4.21
N SER A 86 18.82 13.38 -3.99
CA SER A 86 18.83 14.62 -3.18
C SER A 86 18.56 15.83 -4.06
N PHE A 87 17.60 16.66 -3.67
CA PHE A 87 17.26 17.88 -4.38
C PHE A 87 16.79 18.98 -3.42
N THR A 88 16.72 20.21 -3.92
CA THR A 88 16.16 21.34 -3.18
C THR A 88 14.87 21.78 -3.86
N TYR A 89 13.78 21.79 -3.11
CA TYR A 89 12.51 22.34 -3.55
C TYR A 89 12.33 23.75 -3.00
N THR A 90 11.77 24.64 -3.81
CA THR A 90 11.41 26.00 -3.35
C THR A 90 9.88 26.06 -3.26
N THR A 91 9.37 26.22 -2.05
CA THR A 91 7.94 26.32 -1.77
C THR A 91 7.31 27.59 -2.34
N ALA A 92 5.99 27.63 -2.41
CA ALA A 92 5.25 28.79 -2.93
C ALA A 92 5.52 30.07 -2.13
N ASP A 93 5.84 29.96 -0.83
CA ASP A 93 6.26 31.09 0.01
C ASP A 93 7.78 31.40 -0.06
N GLY A 94 8.52 30.70 -0.93
CA GLY A 94 9.95 30.92 -1.16
C GLY A 94 10.91 30.20 -0.21
N LYS A 95 10.43 29.37 0.68
CA LYS A 95 11.27 28.55 1.57
C LYS A 95 11.98 27.46 0.77
N LYS A 96 13.25 27.20 1.07
CA LYS A 96 14.02 26.11 0.47
C LYS A 96 14.00 24.89 1.36
N LEU A 97 13.48 23.78 0.83
CA LEU A 97 13.41 22.49 1.49
C LEU A 97 14.46 21.54 0.89
N PRO A 98 15.45 21.09 1.65
CA PRO A 98 16.30 19.97 1.24
C PRO A 98 15.53 18.68 1.36
N LEU A 99 15.24 18.03 0.23
CA LEU A 99 14.46 16.80 0.13
C LEU A 99 15.30 15.68 -0.46
N ARG A 100 14.87 14.45 -0.23
CA ARG A 100 15.52 13.26 -0.77
C ARG A 100 14.58 12.08 -0.94
N ASN A 101 14.39 11.61 -2.14
CA ASN A 101 13.84 10.30 -2.38
C ASN A 101 14.92 9.24 -2.15
N ILE A 102 14.49 8.07 -1.67
CA ILE A 102 15.38 6.92 -1.45
C ILE A 102 14.83 5.76 -2.27
N LEU A 103 15.63 5.22 -3.19
CA LEU A 103 15.25 4.08 -4.03
C LEU A 103 16.13 2.88 -3.68
N ALA A 104 15.55 1.90 -3.00
CA ALA A 104 16.23 0.63 -2.69
C ALA A 104 15.87 -0.41 -3.75
N ARG A 105 16.89 -1.02 -4.37
CA ARG A 105 16.71 -1.91 -5.52
C ARG A 105 17.18 -3.32 -5.18
N PHE A 106 16.28 -4.28 -5.42
CA PHE A 106 16.57 -5.72 -5.36
C PHE A 106 16.60 -6.27 -6.78
N ARG A 107 17.57 -7.14 -7.08
CA ARG A 107 17.80 -7.66 -8.42
C ARG A 107 17.89 -6.53 -9.48
N PRO A 108 18.81 -5.58 -9.32
CA PRO A 108 18.98 -4.47 -10.26
C PRO A 108 19.43 -4.92 -11.67
N ASP A 109 19.92 -6.16 -11.79
CA ASP A 109 20.27 -6.85 -13.03
C ASP A 109 19.07 -7.20 -13.91
N LEU A 110 17.87 -7.35 -13.32
CA LEU A 110 16.65 -7.70 -14.04
C LEU A 110 15.97 -6.46 -14.63
N LYS A 111 15.53 -6.55 -15.87
CA LYS A 111 14.78 -5.48 -16.57
C LYS A 111 13.33 -5.42 -16.12
N GLU A 112 12.69 -6.58 -16.02
CA GLU A 112 11.31 -6.68 -15.52
C GLU A 112 11.31 -6.39 -14.03
N ARG A 113 10.55 -5.36 -13.62
CA ARG A 113 10.58 -4.82 -12.27
C ARG A 113 9.19 -4.45 -11.78
N ILE A 114 9.00 -4.57 -10.48
CA ILE A 114 7.83 -4.05 -9.76
C ILE A 114 8.30 -2.86 -8.94
N LEU A 115 7.54 -1.76 -8.99
CA LEU A 115 7.79 -0.57 -8.19
C LEU A 115 6.81 -0.52 -7.01
N TYR A 116 7.33 -0.49 -5.79
CA TYR A 116 6.56 -0.10 -4.61
C TYR A 116 7.00 1.27 -4.17
N LEU A 117 6.05 2.10 -3.74
CA LEU A 117 6.35 3.40 -3.19
C LEU A 117 5.53 3.67 -1.92
N THR A 118 6.04 4.55 -1.08
CA THR A 118 5.43 5.08 0.13
C THR A 118 6.13 6.39 0.47
N HIS A 119 5.43 7.38 1.04
CA HIS A 119 6.10 8.55 1.57
C HIS A 119 6.67 8.28 2.96
N TRP A 120 7.64 9.10 3.39
CA TRP A 120 8.29 8.94 4.69
C TRP A 120 8.30 10.21 5.54
N ASP A 121 7.94 11.34 4.97
CA ASP A 121 7.75 12.59 5.69
C ASP A 121 6.46 12.58 6.53
N SER A 122 6.17 13.67 7.19
CA SER A 122 4.90 13.89 7.87
C SER A 122 4.51 15.36 7.80
N ARG A 123 3.22 15.60 7.96
CA ARG A 123 2.55 16.88 7.80
C ARG A 123 2.99 17.92 8.85
N PRO A 124 3.29 19.17 8.43
CA PRO A 124 3.73 20.24 9.35
C PRO A 124 2.62 20.79 10.23
N ILE A 125 1.36 20.56 9.89
CA ILE A 125 0.16 21.03 10.60
C ILE A 125 -0.87 19.92 10.69
N SER A 126 -1.76 19.98 11.67
CA SER A 126 -2.82 18.99 11.90
C SER A 126 -4.19 19.62 11.59
N GLU A 127 -4.46 19.97 10.34
CA GLU A 127 -5.64 20.76 9.96
C GLU A 127 -6.97 20.08 10.26
N SER A 128 -6.99 18.75 10.35
CA SER A 128 -8.19 17.97 10.72
C SER A 128 -8.45 17.91 12.23
N ALA A 129 -7.55 18.49 13.05
CA ALA A 129 -7.71 18.48 14.50
C ALA A 129 -8.89 19.35 14.97
N ALA A 130 -9.49 18.97 16.10
CA ALA A 130 -10.67 19.62 16.64
C ALA A 130 -10.41 21.05 17.11
N THR A 131 -9.26 21.29 17.74
CA THR A 131 -8.94 22.60 18.34
C THR A 131 -7.95 23.39 17.49
N GLU A 132 -8.02 24.74 17.55
CA GLU A 132 -7.08 25.62 16.84
C GLU A 132 -5.63 25.43 17.33
N ALA A 133 -5.44 25.13 18.60
CA ALA A 133 -4.12 24.87 19.15
C ALA A 133 -3.50 23.58 18.55
N GLU A 134 -4.27 22.52 18.44
CA GLU A 134 -3.84 21.26 17.84
C GLU A 134 -3.59 21.40 16.33
N ARG A 135 -4.38 22.22 15.62
CA ARG A 135 -4.19 22.46 14.17
C ARG A 135 -2.82 23.03 13.82
N LYS A 136 -2.15 23.70 14.78
CA LYS A 136 -0.79 24.24 14.62
C LYS A 136 0.31 23.24 14.94
N MET A 137 -0.04 22.04 15.41
CA MET A 137 0.92 20.99 15.74
C MET A 137 1.24 20.15 14.50
N PRO A 138 2.48 19.68 14.37
CA PRO A 138 2.79 18.71 13.32
C PRO A 138 2.15 17.35 13.62
N VAL A 139 1.81 16.61 12.57
CA VAL A 139 1.30 15.23 12.66
C VAL A 139 2.44 14.30 13.09
N PRO A 140 2.24 13.42 14.07
CA PRO A 140 3.23 12.39 14.44
C PRO A 140 3.48 11.39 13.31
N GLY A 141 2.47 11.07 12.52
CA GLY A 141 2.57 10.30 11.30
C GLY A 141 2.89 8.83 11.53
N ALA A 142 2.18 8.15 12.44
CA ALA A 142 2.39 6.73 12.70
C ALA A 142 1.79 5.85 11.60
N ASN A 143 0.60 6.17 11.13
CA ASN A 143 -0.01 5.54 9.98
C ASN A 143 0.44 6.23 8.69
N ASP A 144 0.39 7.55 8.70
CA ASP A 144 0.65 8.48 7.63
C ASP A 144 2.12 8.97 7.69
N GLY A 145 2.95 8.42 7.02
CA GLY A 145 3.74 7.61 6.19
C GLY A 145 4.60 6.57 6.93
N ALA A 146 4.66 6.51 8.32
CA ALA A 146 5.56 5.54 8.94
C ALA A 146 5.10 4.09 8.79
N SER A 147 3.80 3.81 8.59
CA SER A 147 3.26 2.47 8.38
C SER A 147 3.83 1.82 7.11
N GLY A 148 3.82 2.55 6.00
CA GLY A 148 4.36 2.07 4.72
C GLY A 148 5.87 1.84 4.78
N VAL A 149 6.62 2.76 5.39
CA VAL A 149 8.07 2.58 5.57
C VAL A 149 8.38 1.39 6.48
N GLY A 150 7.63 1.20 7.57
CA GLY A 150 7.79 0.04 8.46
C GLY A 150 7.56 -1.28 7.70
N MET A 151 6.54 -1.31 6.86
CA MET A 151 6.24 -2.44 5.97
C MET A 151 7.39 -2.68 4.98
N PHE A 152 7.94 -1.64 4.34
CA PHE A 152 9.04 -1.78 3.38
C PHE A 152 10.32 -2.31 4.01
N VAL A 153 10.67 -1.89 5.23
CA VAL A 153 11.85 -2.43 5.92
C VAL A 153 11.67 -3.91 6.24
N ALA A 154 10.46 -4.32 6.68
CA ALA A 154 10.15 -5.73 6.94
C ALA A 154 10.10 -6.57 5.65
N LEU A 155 9.56 -6.02 4.55
CA LEU A 155 9.60 -6.65 3.22
C LEU A 155 11.05 -6.84 2.75
N ALA A 156 11.91 -5.84 2.94
CA ALA A 156 13.32 -5.92 2.60
C ALA A 156 14.05 -7.04 3.38
N ASP A 157 13.64 -7.35 4.64
CA ASP A 157 14.14 -8.51 5.38
C ASP A 157 13.76 -9.84 4.70
N VAL A 158 12.57 -9.93 4.10
CA VAL A 158 12.14 -11.11 3.33
C VAL A 158 12.93 -11.23 2.03
N LEU A 159 12.99 -10.13 1.24
CA LEU A 159 13.67 -10.11 -0.07
C LEU A 159 15.17 -10.40 0.04
N ARG A 160 15.82 -9.98 1.13
CA ARG A 160 17.22 -10.31 1.42
C ARG A 160 17.42 -11.80 1.64
N LYS A 161 16.47 -12.48 2.32
CA LYS A 161 16.55 -13.92 2.63
C LYS A 161 16.20 -14.79 1.44
N LYS A 162 15.19 -14.35 0.69
CA LYS A 162 14.68 -15.03 -0.51
C LYS A 162 14.65 -14.02 -1.66
N LYS A 163 15.66 -14.10 -2.54
CA LYS A 163 15.73 -13.22 -3.71
C LYS A 163 14.50 -13.44 -4.60
N PRO A 164 13.83 -12.36 -5.03
CA PRO A 164 12.69 -12.46 -5.95
C PRO A 164 13.15 -12.82 -7.36
N ASP A 165 12.25 -13.43 -8.15
CA ASP A 165 12.50 -13.76 -9.55
C ASP A 165 12.33 -12.56 -10.49
N VAL A 166 11.74 -11.47 -10.01
CA VAL A 166 11.58 -10.17 -10.66
C VAL A 166 12.38 -9.10 -9.92
N GLY A 167 12.81 -8.06 -10.61
CA GLY A 167 13.39 -6.90 -9.94
C GLY A 167 12.36 -6.21 -9.06
N VAL A 168 12.75 -5.78 -7.87
CA VAL A 168 11.88 -5.01 -6.96
C VAL A 168 12.56 -3.71 -6.59
N ASP A 169 11.84 -2.60 -6.79
CA ASP A 169 12.24 -1.27 -6.40
C ASP A 169 11.33 -0.78 -5.27
N LEU A 170 11.90 -0.39 -4.14
CA LEU A 170 11.21 0.24 -3.02
C LEU A 170 11.59 1.73 -3.01
N LEU A 171 10.65 2.58 -3.37
CA LEU A 171 10.79 4.03 -3.42
C LEU A 171 10.16 4.64 -2.18
N PHE A 172 10.95 5.41 -1.46
CA PHE A 172 10.50 6.23 -0.34
C PHE A 172 10.52 7.69 -0.82
N THR A 173 9.36 8.31 -0.96
CA THR A 173 9.17 9.68 -1.43
C THR A 173 9.23 10.67 -0.26
N ASP A 174 9.73 11.87 -0.50
CA ASP A 174 9.87 12.93 0.50
C ASP A 174 9.03 14.15 0.13
N GLY A 175 8.39 14.75 1.11
CA GLY A 175 7.59 15.96 0.90
C GLY A 175 6.29 15.69 0.15
N GLU A 176 5.71 14.53 0.36
CA GLU A 176 4.37 14.21 -0.12
C GLU A 176 3.36 15.10 0.58
N ASP A 177 3.45 15.19 1.91
CA ASP A 177 2.44 15.73 2.81
C ASP A 177 2.80 17.13 3.39
N TYR A 178 3.67 17.88 2.71
CA TYR A 178 4.18 19.13 3.25
C TYR A 178 3.17 20.28 3.18
N GLY A 179 2.39 20.37 2.11
CA GLY A 179 1.63 21.55 1.75
C GLY A 179 0.11 21.38 1.84
N GLN A 180 -0.60 21.86 0.83
CA GLN A 180 -2.05 21.85 0.77
C GLN A 180 -2.54 20.99 -0.40
N PHE A 181 -3.35 19.97 -0.09
CA PHE A 181 -4.16 19.25 -1.06
C PHE A 181 -5.42 20.04 -1.44
N GLY A 182 -5.92 19.78 -2.63
CA GLY A 182 -7.11 20.46 -3.16
C GLY A 182 -6.76 21.55 -4.19
N PRO A 183 -7.77 22.08 -4.92
CA PRO A 183 -7.53 23.04 -6.00
C PRO A 183 -7.25 24.46 -5.45
N PRO A 184 -6.07 25.08 -5.74
CA PRO A 184 -4.92 24.43 -6.34
C PRO A 184 -4.12 23.60 -5.32
N GLU A 185 -3.49 22.49 -5.78
CA GLU A 185 -2.49 21.77 -5.00
C GLU A 185 -1.24 22.65 -4.86
N VAL A 186 -0.75 22.83 -3.63
CA VAL A 186 0.43 23.66 -3.35
C VAL A 186 1.40 22.88 -2.46
N ASP A 187 2.64 22.73 -2.91
CA ASP A 187 3.75 22.15 -2.15
C ASP A 187 3.47 20.72 -1.61
N VAL A 188 2.77 19.89 -2.38
CA VAL A 188 2.50 18.47 -2.08
C VAL A 188 3.01 17.54 -3.17
N LEU A 189 3.14 16.24 -2.87
CA LEU A 189 3.63 15.19 -3.78
C LEU A 189 5.00 15.53 -4.37
N ILE A 190 5.83 16.26 -3.64
CA ILE A 190 7.05 16.88 -4.18
C ILE A 190 8.03 15.79 -4.64
N GLY A 191 8.22 14.76 -3.81
CA GLY A 191 9.12 13.66 -4.12
C GLY A 191 8.66 12.83 -5.31
N ALA A 192 7.38 12.50 -5.39
CA ALA A 192 6.83 11.75 -6.52
C ALA A 192 6.87 12.56 -7.84
N LYS A 193 6.55 13.86 -7.80
CA LYS A 193 6.72 14.77 -8.94
C LYS A 193 8.18 14.85 -9.41
N TYR A 194 9.12 14.89 -8.47
CA TYR A 194 10.55 14.85 -8.79
C TYR A 194 10.93 13.50 -9.41
N PHE A 195 10.56 12.38 -8.79
CA PHE A 195 10.86 11.04 -9.30
C PHE A 195 10.29 10.81 -10.71
N ALA A 196 9.04 11.24 -10.96
CA ALA A 196 8.38 11.11 -12.26
C ALA A 196 9.16 11.77 -13.42
N THR A 197 9.96 12.81 -13.12
CA THR A 197 10.80 13.52 -14.10
C THR A 197 12.28 13.13 -14.04
N HIS A 198 12.70 12.35 -13.04
CA HIS A 198 14.08 11.91 -12.79
C HIS A 198 14.14 10.40 -12.55
N LEU A 199 13.59 9.64 -13.51
CA LEU A 199 13.58 8.19 -13.44
C LEU A 199 15.02 7.61 -13.40
N PRO A 200 15.21 6.40 -12.82
CA PRO A 200 16.55 5.76 -12.68
C PRO A 200 17.29 5.56 -14.00
N SER A 201 16.56 5.42 -15.10
CA SER A 201 17.09 5.38 -16.46
C SER A 201 16.01 5.86 -17.46
N PRO A 202 16.39 6.29 -18.68
CA PRO A 202 15.43 6.76 -19.70
C PRO A 202 14.41 5.70 -20.12
N ASP A 203 14.76 4.42 -20.00
CA ASP A 203 13.93 3.26 -20.33
C ASP A 203 13.27 2.62 -19.10
N TYR A 204 13.31 3.30 -17.94
CA TYR A 204 12.71 2.80 -16.72
C TYR A 204 11.20 2.67 -16.87
N LYS A 205 10.73 1.44 -16.94
CA LYS A 205 9.31 1.12 -17.07
C LYS A 205 9.00 -0.14 -16.25
N PRO A 206 8.59 -0.01 -15.00
CA PRO A 206 8.17 -1.16 -14.21
C PRO A 206 6.94 -1.82 -14.84
N LEU A 207 6.78 -3.11 -14.62
CA LEU A 207 5.60 -3.88 -15.03
C LEU A 207 4.33 -3.25 -14.46
N TYR A 208 4.40 -2.86 -13.20
CA TYR A 208 3.42 -2.06 -12.49
C TYR A 208 4.04 -1.47 -11.20
N GLY A 209 3.32 -0.54 -10.59
CA GLY A 209 3.66 0.00 -9.28
C GLY A 209 2.48 -0.06 -8.31
N VAL A 210 2.78 -0.01 -7.01
CA VAL A 210 1.80 0.09 -5.94
C VAL A 210 2.30 1.07 -4.89
N LEU A 211 1.56 2.13 -4.67
CA LEU A 211 1.69 3.00 -3.52
C LEU A 211 1.02 2.30 -2.33
N TRP A 212 1.70 2.32 -1.19
CA TRP A 212 1.23 1.77 0.06
C TRP A 212 1.19 2.88 1.09
N ASP A 213 0.00 3.42 1.32
CA ASP A 213 -0.20 4.54 2.22
C ASP A 213 -1.26 4.27 3.27
N MET A 214 -1.07 4.80 4.49
CA MET A 214 -1.96 4.63 5.65
C MET A 214 -2.44 3.19 5.87
N ILE A 215 -1.54 2.21 5.80
CA ILE A 215 -1.83 0.77 5.79
C ILE A 215 -1.80 0.09 7.17
N GLY A 216 -1.68 0.86 8.23
CA GLY A 216 -1.45 0.34 9.58
C GLY A 216 -2.65 0.40 10.52
N ASP A 217 -3.75 1.04 10.17
CA ASP A 217 -4.91 1.23 11.05
C ASP A 217 -5.33 -0.08 11.72
N LYS A 218 -5.70 -0.01 13.01
CA LYS A 218 -6.25 -1.17 13.75
C LYS A 218 -7.52 -1.73 13.13
N ASP A 219 -8.35 -0.85 12.59
CA ASP A 219 -9.62 -1.15 11.95
C ASP A 219 -9.52 -1.10 10.40
N LEU A 220 -8.36 -1.50 9.88
CA LEU A 220 -7.94 -1.38 8.49
C LEU A 220 -8.99 -1.84 7.50
N ARG A 221 -9.33 -0.95 6.55
CA ARG A 221 -10.24 -1.20 5.45
C ARG A 221 -9.78 -0.49 4.18
N ILE A 222 -9.47 -1.24 3.16
CA ILE A 222 -8.89 -0.76 1.90
C ILE A 222 -9.88 -0.97 0.75
N PRO A 223 -10.60 0.07 0.32
CA PRO A 223 -11.46 0.04 -0.88
C PRO A 223 -10.65 0.31 -2.15
N TYR A 224 -11.30 0.23 -3.32
CA TYR A 224 -10.69 0.67 -4.58
C TYR A 224 -10.51 2.20 -4.58
N GLU A 225 -9.27 2.68 -4.76
CA GLU A 225 -9.03 4.05 -5.15
C GLU A 225 -9.39 4.22 -6.64
N MET A 226 -10.19 5.22 -6.98
CA MET A 226 -10.86 5.25 -8.27
C MET A 226 -10.01 5.76 -9.44
N ASN A 227 -9.00 6.61 -9.21
CA ASN A 227 -8.02 6.95 -10.25
C ASN A 227 -7.21 5.71 -10.64
N SER A 228 -6.82 4.91 -9.66
CA SER A 228 -6.15 3.62 -9.84
C SER A 228 -7.02 2.64 -10.62
N PHE A 229 -8.28 2.51 -10.21
CA PHE A 229 -9.25 1.62 -10.86
C PHE A 229 -9.50 1.99 -12.33
N GLN A 230 -9.54 3.29 -12.65
CA GLN A 230 -9.78 3.79 -14.02
C GLN A 230 -8.53 3.67 -14.90
N GLN A 231 -7.33 3.91 -14.36
CA GLN A 231 -6.11 4.06 -15.15
C GLN A 231 -5.23 2.79 -15.19
N ALA A 232 -5.34 1.93 -14.17
CA ALA A 232 -4.58 0.67 -14.07
C ALA A 232 -5.44 -0.49 -13.49
N PRO A 233 -6.63 -0.77 -14.07
CA PRO A 233 -7.59 -1.73 -13.51
C PRO A 233 -7.02 -3.14 -13.36
N GLU A 234 -6.10 -3.55 -14.23
CA GLU A 234 -5.48 -4.88 -14.13
C GLU A 234 -4.49 -4.99 -12.97
N VAL A 235 -3.90 -3.87 -12.53
CA VAL A 235 -3.04 -3.85 -11.33
C VAL A 235 -3.92 -3.94 -10.09
N VAL A 236 -5.03 -3.18 -10.04
CA VAL A 236 -6.04 -3.29 -8.98
C VAL A 236 -6.56 -4.73 -8.88
N ALA A 237 -7.00 -5.31 -10.00
CA ALA A 237 -7.51 -6.69 -10.03
C ALA A 237 -6.47 -7.70 -9.51
N ARG A 238 -5.19 -7.54 -9.86
CA ARG A 238 -4.09 -8.38 -9.40
C ARG A 238 -3.91 -8.29 -7.89
N VAL A 239 -3.87 -7.09 -7.32
CA VAL A 239 -3.64 -6.89 -5.88
C VAL A 239 -4.80 -7.46 -5.07
N TRP A 240 -6.05 -7.15 -5.44
CA TRP A 240 -7.24 -7.66 -4.75
C TRP A 240 -7.40 -9.17 -4.90
N GLN A 241 -7.03 -9.74 -6.05
CA GLN A 241 -7.02 -11.20 -6.22
C GLN A 241 -6.02 -11.86 -5.27
N VAL A 242 -4.79 -11.35 -5.18
CA VAL A 242 -3.77 -11.88 -4.27
C VAL A 242 -4.22 -11.74 -2.81
N ALA A 243 -4.84 -10.61 -2.43
CA ALA A 243 -5.40 -10.41 -1.11
C ALA A 243 -6.51 -11.45 -0.81
N SER A 244 -7.40 -11.70 -1.76
CA SER A 244 -8.46 -12.71 -1.64
C SER A 244 -7.89 -14.12 -1.49
N ASP A 245 -6.88 -14.49 -2.29
CA ASP A 245 -6.22 -15.81 -2.24
C ASP A 245 -5.51 -16.06 -0.91
N LEU A 246 -5.05 -14.98 -0.25
CA LEU A 246 -4.46 -15.03 1.09
C LEU A 246 -5.50 -15.00 2.22
N GLY A 247 -6.79 -14.81 1.90
CA GLY A 247 -7.88 -14.74 2.86
C GLY A 247 -8.08 -13.36 3.50
N HIS A 248 -7.63 -12.27 2.84
CA HIS A 248 -7.72 -10.89 3.31
C HIS A 248 -8.80 -10.07 2.57
N ALA A 249 -9.81 -10.74 1.99
CA ALA A 249 -10.90 -10.06 1.28
C ALA A 249 -11.83 -9.23 2.19
N ASP A 250 -11.76 -9.44 3.50
CA ASP A 250 -12.43 -8.63 4.52
C ASP A 250 -11.77 -7.26 4.74
N VAL A 251 -10.47 -7.15 4.43
CA VAL A 251 -9.69 -5.91 4.50
C VAL A 251 -9.63 -5.23 3.13
N PHE A 252 -9.29 -5.96 2.07
CA PHE A 252 -9.25 -5.48 0.69
C PHE A 252 -10.64 -5.60 0.06
N VAL A 253 -11.50 -4.61 0.34
CA VAL A 253 -12.91 -4.67 -0.04
C VAL A 253 -13.15 -4.22 -1.47
N GLN A 254 -14.12 -4.86 -2.16
CA GLN A 254 -14.48 -4.53 -3.54
C GLN A 254 -15.55 -3.42 -3.57
N GLU A 255 -15.19 -2.26 -3.05
CA GLU A 255 -16.07 -1.08 -2.96
C GLU A 255 -15.31 0.15 -3.46
N SER A 256 -16.03 1.17 -3.89
CA SER A 256 -15.42 2.44 -4.28
C SER A 256 -15.00 3.24 -3.04
N GLY A 257 -13.73 3.64 -2.98
CA GLY A 257 -13.17 4.53 -1.94
C GLY A 257 -13.16 6.01 -2.32
N GLY A 258 -13.55 6.35 -3.57
CA GLY A 258 -13.42 7.71 -4.09
C GLY A 258 -12.14 7.93 -4.90
N GLU A 259 -12.00 9.14 -5.46
CA GLU A 259 -10.80 9.58 -6.17
C GLU A 259 -9.89 10.35 -5.21
N ILE A 260 -8.60 10.03 -5.23
CA ILE A 260 -7.61 10.64 -4.37
C ILE A 260 -6.47 11.17 -5.21
N THR A 261 -5.92 12.30 -4.78
CA THR A 261 -4.66 12.83 -5.28
C THR A 261 -3.56 12.44 -4.30
N ASP A 262 -2.65 11.57 -4.73
CA ASP A 262 -1.56 11.05 -3.94
C ASP A 262 -0.34 10.75 -4.83
N ASP A 263 0.76 10.26 -4.28
CA ASP A 263 2.05 10.01 -4.93
C ASP A 263 1.97 9.11 -6.18
N HIS A 264 0.92 8.30 -6.33
CA HIS A 264 0.67 7.55 -7.56
C HIS A 264 0.29 8.45 -8.73
N THR A 265 -0.36 9.60 -8.50
CA THR A 265 -0.89 10.46 -9.58
C THR A 265 0.18 11.10 -10.45
N PRO A 266 1.31 11.64 -9.94
CA PRO A 266 2.42 12.10 -10.79
C PRO A 266 3.03 10.97 -11.65
N LEU A 267 3.09 9.75 -11.12
CA LEU A 267 3.63 8.60 -11.83
C LEU A 267 2.68 8.11 -12.93
N LEU A 268 1.37 8.11 -12.68
CA LEU A 268 0.35 7.84 -13.71
C LEU A 268 0.46 8.86 -14.86
N LYS A 269 0.59 10.16 -14.53
CA LYS A 269 0.79 11.23 -15.54
C LYS A 269 2.08 11.04 -16.33
N ALA A 270 3.10 10.43 -15.76
CA ALA A 270 4.35 10.06 -16.44
C ALA A 270 4.24 8.76 -17.26
N GLY A 271 3.07 8.12 -17.32
CA GLY A 271 2.81 6.90 -18.10
C GLY A 271 3.22 5.61 -17.40
N LEU A 272 3.50 5.63 -16.10
CA LEU A 272 3.72 4.44 -15.29
C LEU A 272 2.36 3.90 -14.81
N ARG A 273 2.23 2.59 -14.73
CA ARG A 273 1.01 1.93 -14.24
C ARG A 273 1.12 1.71 -12.74
N VAL A 274 0.67 2.68 -11.99
CA VAL A 274 0.78 2.69 -10.51
C VAL A 274 -0.60 2.83 -9.91
N ILE A 275 -0.90 2.04 -8.90
CA ILE A 275 -2.13 2.14 -8.11
C ILE A 275 -1.81 2.61 -6.69
N ASP A 276 -2.84 3.10 -6.03
CA ASP A 276 -2.82 3.45 -4.62
C ASP A 276 -3.60 2.41 -3.80
N VAL A 277 -2.98 1.93 -2.73
CA VAL A 277 -3.54 1.02 -1.73
C VAL A 277 -3.54 1.76 -0.40
N ILE A 278 -4.69 2.33 -0.05
CA ILE A 278 -4.83 3.28 1.05
C ILE A 278 -6.10 3.03 1.87
N ASP A 279 -6.01 3.23 3.19
CA ASP A 279 -7.18 3.34 4.06
C ASP A 279 -7.57 4.80 4.31
N LEU A 280 -8.61 5.24 3.62
CA LEU A 280 -9.15 6.60 3.74
C LEU A 280 -10.11 6.79 4.91
N THR A 281 -10.45 5.71 5.60
CA THR A 281 -11.42 5.77 6.70
C THR A 281 -10.76 5.95 8.07
N TYR A 282 -9.44 6.19 8.10
CA TYR A 282 -8.62 6.38 9.29
C TYR A 282 -8.95 7.71 10.02
N PRO A 283 -9.65 7.71 11.19
CA PRO A 283 -10.11 8.94 11.81
C PRO A 283 -9.00 9.86 12.34
N PRO A 284 -7.79 9.36 12.76
CA PRO A 284 -6.69 10.22 13.20
C PRO A 284 -5.94 10.93 12.06
N HIS A 285 -6.32 10.74 10.78
CA HIS A 285 -5.69 11.35 9.62
C HIS A 285 -5.59 12.88 9.77
N HIS A 286 -4.39 13.41 9.57
CA HIS A 286 -4.04 14.83 9.70
C HIS A 286 -4.38 15.43 11.07
N THR A 287 -4.21 14.63 12.12
CA THR A 287 -4.38 15.08 13.52
C THR A 287 -3.18 14.70 14.38
N PRO A 288 -2.99 15.34 15.58
CA PRO A 288 -1.95 14.94 16.51
C PRO A 288 -2.18 13.53 17.11
N GLN A 289 -3.33 12.91 16.84
CA GLN A 289 -3.69 11.58 17.28
C GLN A 289 -3.19 10.46 16.36
N ASP A 290 -2.56 10.77 15.23
CA ASP A 290 -1.89 9.75 14.40
C ASP A 290 -0.63 9.23 15.10
N THR A 291 -0.83 8.35 16.06
CA THR A 291 0.17 7.82 17.00
C THR A 291 0.24 6.30 16.94
N MET A 292 1.33 5.70 17.48
CA MET A 292 1.58 4.26 17.41
C MET A 292 0.47 3.38 18.01
N ASP A 293 -0.32 3.91 18.94
CA ASP A 293 -1.47 3.18 19.51
C ASP A 293 -2.67 3.08 18.56
N LYS A 294 -2.65 3.76 17.42
CA LYS A 294 -3.70 3.68 16.38
C LYS A 294 -3.41 2.62 15.32
N ILE A 295 -2.17 2.25 15.13
CA ILE A 295 -1.79 1.20 14.18
C ILE A 295 -1.58 -0.16 14.86
N SER A 296 -1.56 -1.23 14.07
CA SER A 296 -1.38 -2.59 14.58
C SER A 296 -0.41 -3.44 13.76
N ALA A 297 0.30 -4.32 14.46
CA ALA A 297 1.14 -5.34 13.82
C ALA A 297 0.32 -6.31 12.96
N LYS A 298 -0.97 -6.52 13.30
CA LYS A 298 -1.89 -7.37 12.53
C LYS A 298 -2.20 -6.76 11.16
N SER A 299 -2.56 -5.49 11.13
CA SER A 299 -2.86 -4.77 9.88
C SER A 299 -1.63 -4.72 8.97
N LEU A 300 -0.46 -4.38 9.54
CA LEU A 300 0.81 -4.41 8.82
C LEU A 300 1.18 -5.82 8.31
N ALA A 301 0.82 -6.88 9.05
CA ALA A 301 1.00 -8.27 8.57
C ALA A 301 0.09 -8.56 7.39
N THR A 302 -1.19 -8.20 7.45
CA THR A 302 -2.17 -8.39 6.38
C THR A 302 -1.70 -7.75 5.07
N VAL A 303 -1.31 -6.47 5.10
CA VAL A 303 -0.83 -5.78 3.90
C VAL A 303 0.53 -6.28 3.47
N GLY A 304 1.44 -6.53 4.40
CA GLY A 304 2.77 -7.05 4.12
C GLY A 304 2.76 -8.45 3.50
N ASP A 305 1.79 -9.30 3.86
CA ASP A 305 1.59 -10.59 3.21
C ASP A 305 1.20 -10.43 1.74
N VAL A 306 0.26 -9.53 1.43
CA VAL A 306 -0.13 -9.21 0.05
C VAL A 306 1.05 -8.65 -0.73
N ALA A 307 1.74 -7.63 -0.19
CA ALA A 307 2.90 -7.02 -0.82
C ALA A 307 4.03 -8.05 -1.08
N THR A 308 4.27 -8.95 -0.13
CA THR A 308 5.28 -10.01 -0.29
C THR A 308 4.88 -11.02 -1.36
N ALA A 309 3.61 -11.46 -1.37
CA ALA A 309 3.13 -12.45 -2.34
C ALA A 309 3.21 -11.92 -3.77
N LEU A 310 2.89 -10.65 -4.00
CA LEU A 310 2.96 -10.00 -5.31
C LEU A 310 4.36 -10.00 -5.93
N VAL A 311 5.42 -10.05 -5.13
CA VAL A 311 6.82 -10.02 -5.61
C VAL A 311 7.56 -11.35 -5.46
N THR A 312 6.96 -12.35 -4.80
CA THR A 312 7.60 -13.66 -4.55
C THR A 312 6.84 -14.85 -5.12
N ARG A 313 5.59 -14.65 -5.59
CA ARG A 313 4.73 -15.65 -6.24
C ARG A 313 4.49 -15.21 -7.68
N GLN A 314 5.37 -15.59 -8.56
CA GLN A 314 5.16 -15.42 -10.01
C GLN A 314 5.15 -16.76 -10.69
#